data_82f97fdbc6353367892351351f58c594
#
_entry.id   82f97fdbc6353367892351351f58c594
#
_cell.length_a   1.000
_cell.length_b   1.000
_cell.length_c   1.000
_cell.angle_alpha   90.00
_cell.angle_beta   90.00
_cell.angle_gamma   90.00
#
_symmetry.space_group_name_H-M   'P 1'
#
loop_
_entity.id
_entity.type
_entity.pdbx_description
1 polymer ?
#
loop_
_entity_poly.entity_id
_entity_poly.type
_entity_poly.pdbx_seq_one_letter_code
_entity_poly.pdbx_strand_id
1 'polypeptide(L)'
;MFKTQVFELARYLGVPDVICDKPPTADLIEGQTDEGDFGITYALADEILVLLMRGYQRDQVMAFGYSERDVDLVMRKVSGTHWKRKLPTVAMTSVTSINEYYLRPVDFRGGV
;
A
#
# COMPACT_ATOMS: atom_id res chain seq x y z
N MET A 1 -10.14 0.85 2.23
CA MET A 1 -10.70 -0.30 1.46
C MET A 1 -9.54 -1.04 0.84
N PHE A 2 -9.52 -2.37 0.99
CA PHE A 2 -8.51 -3.22 0.37
C PHE A 2 -8.75 -3.37 -1.13
N LYS A 3 -7.72 -3.71 -1.90
CA LYS A 3 -7.83 -3.81 -3.36
C LYS A 3 -8.80 -4.92 -3.80
N THR A 4 -8.79 -6.04 -3.08
CA THR A 4 -9.76 -7.13 -3.29
C THR A 4 -11.20 -6.67 -3.09
N GLN A 5 -11.48 -5.88 -2.06
CA GLN A 5 -12.81 -5.30 -1.82
C GLN A 5 -13.22 -4.31 -2.92
N VAL A 6 -12.27 -3.60 -3.53
CA VAL A 6 -12.58 -2.72 -4.68
C VAL A 6 -13.07 -3.53 -5.87
N PHE A 7 -12.44 -4.67 -6.17
CA PHE A 7 -12.90 -5.56 -7.24
C PHE A 7 -14.28 -6.14 -6.99
N GLU A 8 -14.55 -6.59 -5.76
CA GLU A 8 -15.88 -7.10 -5.38
C GLU A 8 -16.96 -6.01 -5.50
N LEU A 9 -16.66 -4.81 -5.01
CA LEU A 9 -17.58 -3.69 -5.10
C LEU A 9 -17.84 -3.29 -6.56
N ALA A 10 -16.81 -3.27 -7.41
CA ALA A 10 -16.97 -2.96 -8.82
C ALA A 10 -17.92 -3.95 -9.51
N ARG A 11 -17.75 -5.26 -9.26
CA ARG A 11 -18.67 -6.28 -9.79
C ARG A 11 -20.09 -6.11 -9.25
N TYR A 12 -20.23 -5.83 -7.96
CA TYR A 12 -21.53 -5.57 -7.35
C TYR A 12 -22.25 -4.37 -7.97
N LEU A 13 -21.52 -3.33 -8.32
CA LEU A 13 -22.06 -2.13 -8.97
C LEU A 13 -22.30 -2.29 -10.48
N GLY A 14 -22.04 -3.47 -11.04
CA GLY A 14 -22.27 -3.76 -12.45
C GLY A 14 -21.22 -3.16 -13.40
N VAL A 15 -20.00 -2.90 -12.91
CA VAL A 15 -18.88 -2.53 -13.79
C VAL A 15 -18.60 -3.71 -14.73
N PRO A 16 -18.45 -3.46 -16.05
CA PRO A 16 -18.21 -4.52 -17.03
C PRO A 16 -17.00 -5.39 -16.67
N ASP A 17 -17.13 -6.71 -16.88
CA ASP A 17 -16.08 -7.69 -16.53
C ASP A 17 -14.75 -7.38 -17.22
N VAL A 18 -14.77 -6.89 -18.45
CA VAL A 18 -13.56 -6.48 -19.17
C VAL A 18 -12.74 -5.43 -18.41
N ILE A 19 -13.37 -4.62 -17.57
CA ILE A 19 -12.69 -3.63 -16.72
C ILE A 19 -12.27 -4.27 -15.39
N CYS A 20 -13.15 -5.09 -14.78
CA CYS A 20 -12.87 -5.76 -13.52
C CYS A 20 -11.73 -6.79 -13.63
N ASP A 21 -11.64 -7.47 -14.76
CA ASP A 21 -10.66 -8.54 -15.00
C ASP A 21 -9.35 -8.02 -15.63
N LYS A 22 -9.30 -6.71 -16.01
CA LYS A 22 -8.06 -6.10 -16.51
C LYS A 22 -7.01 -6.11 -15.38
N PRO A 23 -5.80 -6.65 -15.62
CA PRO A 23 -4.72 -6.55 -14.65
C PRO A 23 -4.45 -5.08 -14.28
N PRO A 24 -4.35 -4.75 -12.99
CA PRO A 24 -4.04 -3.39 -12.56
C PRO A 24 -2.68 -2.94 -13.09
N THR A 25 -2.66 -1.78 -13.73
CA THR A 25 -1.42 -1.18 -14.26
C THR A 25 -1.55 0.35 -14.28
N ALA A 26 -0.43 1.04 -14.13
CA ALA A 26 -0.35 2.48 -14.33
C ALA A 26 -0.32 2.86 -15.81
N ASP A 27 -0.19 1.90 -16.73
CA ASP A 27 -0.05 2.08 -18.19
C ASP A 27 1.08 3.07 -18.58
N LEU A 28 2.16 3.13 -17.78
CA LEU A 28 3.30 4.01 -18.05
C LEU A 28 4.37 3.33 -18.92
N ILE A 29 4.47 2.02 -18.80
CA ILE A 29 5.45 1.19 -19.54
C ILE A 29 4.70 -0.03 -20.09
N GLU A 30 4.97 -0.38 -21.33
CA GLU A 30 4.38 -1.56 -21.97
C GLU A 30 4.72 -2.84 -21.19
N GLY A 31 3.70 -3.65 -20.88
CA GLY A 31 3.85 -4.89 -20.11
C GLY A 31 3.99 -4.71 -18.59
N GLN A 32 3.94 -3.48 -18.08
CA GLN A 32 3.96 -3.21 -16.65
C GLN A 32 2.65 -3.67 -15.98
N THR A 33 2.76 -4.31 -14.83
CA THR A 33 1.62 -4.60 -13.95
C THR A 33 1.94 -4.17 -12.54
N ASP A 34 0.93 -3.70 -11.81
CA ASP A 34 1.10 -3.28 -10.41
C ASP A 34 1.62 -4.42 -9.54
N GLU A 35 1.10 -5.65 -9.73
CA GLU A 35 1.54 -6.83 -8.97
C GLU A 35 2.97 -7.22 -9.29
N GLY A 36 3.43 -7.05 -10.55
CA GLY A 36 4.82 -7.24 -10.93
C GLY A 36 5.76 -6.29 -10.21
N ASP A 37 5.40 -5.00 -10.14
CA ASP A 37 6.17 -3.97 -9.43
C ASP A 37 6.08 -4.13 -7.91
N PHE A 38 4.96 -4.64 -7.42
CA PHE A 38 4.76 -4.93 -6.00
C PHE A 38 5.55 -6.16 -5.54
N GLY A 39 5.73 -7.16 -6.43
CA GLY A 39 6.36 -8.43 -6.12
C GLY A 39 5.48 -9.39 -5.32
N ILE A 40 4.19 -9.12 -5.21
CA ILE A 40 3.17 -9.91 -4.50
C ILE A 40 1.80 -9.60 -5.09
N THR A 41 0.89 -10.57 -5.09
CA THR A 41 -0.50 -10.34 -5.53
C THR A 41 -1.28 -9.50 -4.54
N TYR A 42 -2.27 -8.75 -5.01
CA TYR A 42 -3.14 -7.97 -4.13
C TYR A 42 -3.90 -8.85 -3.14
N ALA A 43 -4.36 -10.05 -3.57
CA ALA A 43 -5.05 -10.98 -2.68
C ALA A 43 -4.20 -11.34 -1.46
N LEU A 44 -2.97 -11.79 -1.69
CA LEU A 44 -2.05 -12.19 -0.63
C LEU A 44 -1.62 -11.00 0.23
N ALA A 45 -1.37 -9.84 -0.39
CA ALA A 45 -1.02 -8.62 0.34
C ALA A 45 -2.14 -8.15 1.27
N ASP A 46 -3.40 -8.20 0.81
CA ASP A 46 -4.56 -7.79 1.60
C ASP A 46 -4.79 -8.72 2.80
N GLU A 47 -4.61 -10.04 2.64
CA GLU A 47 -4.70 -11.01 3.73
C GLU A 47 -3.67 -10.72 4.83
N ILE A 48 -2.40 -10.53 4.44
CA ILE A 48 -1.32 -10.18 5.38
C ILE A 48 -1.62 -8.85 6.07
N LEU A 49 -2.06 -7.84 5.32
CA LEU A 49 -2.41 -6.53 5.87
C LEU A 49 -3.54 -6.61 6.90
N VAL A 50 -4.57 -7.41 6.66
CA VAL A 50 -5.67 -7.62 7.62
C VAL A 50 -5.13 -8.15 8.95
N LEU A 51 -4.23 -9.12 8.92
CA LEU A 51 -3.64 -9.68 10.13
C LEU A 51 -2.79 -8.64 10.88
N LEU A 52 -1.93 -7.92 10.17
CA LEU A 52 -1.11 -6.85 10.76
C LEU A 52 -1.98 -5.73 11.36
N MET A 53 -3.07 -5.34 10.70
CA MET A 53 -4.00 -4.33 11.22
C MET A 53 -4.79 -4.81 12.44
N ARG A 54 -4.97 -6.12 12.60
CA ARG A 54 -5.55 -6.73 13.81
C ARG A 54 -4.55 -6.82 14.97
N GLY A 55 -3.30 -6.40 14.75
CA GLY A 55 -2.25 -6.37 15.77
C GLY A 55 -1.41 -7.63 15.87
N TYR A 56 -1.56 -8.59 14.94
CA TYR A 56 -0.68 -9.75 14.90
C TYR A 56 0.74 -9.32 14.55
N GLN A 57 1.70 -9.87 15.30
CA GLN A 57 3.11 -9.64 15.05
C GLN A 57 3.62 -10.49 13.89
N ARG A 58 4.77 -10.11 13.32
CA ARG A 58 5.42 -10.80 12.20
C ARG A 58 5.40 -12.33 12.33
N ASP A 59 5.90 -12.83 13.45
CA ASP A 59 6.04 -14.27 13.66
C ASP A 59 4.68 -14.98 13.77
N GLN A 60 3.68 -14.30 14.30
CA GLN A 60 2.31 -14.79 14.35
C GLN A 60 1.68 -14.87 12.96
N VAL A 61 1.93 -13.87 12.11
CA VAL A 61 1.47 -13.88 10.72
C VAL A 61 2.12 -15.04 9.96
N MET A 62 3.41 -15.27 10.15
CA MET A 62 4.10 -16.42 9.57
C MET A 62 3.52 -17.76 10.06
N ALA A 63 3.11 -17.84 11.31
CA ALA A 63 2.47 -19.04 11.87
C ALA A 63 1.11 -19.39 11.20
N PHE A 64 0.43 -18.42 10.56
CA PHE A 64 -0.75 -18.68 9.73
C PHE A 64 -0.41 -19.29 8.36
N GLY A 65 0.87 -19.48 8.04
CA GLY A 65 1.32 -20.15 6.81
C GLY A 65 1.82 -19.19 5.72
N TYR A 66 1.95 -17.89 6.01
CA TYR A 66 2.51 -16.92 5.08
C TYR A 66 4.05 -16.99 5.07
N SER A 67 4.66 -16.80 3.88
CA SER A 67 6.10 -16.83 3.76
C SER A 67 6.75 -15.62 4.43
N GLU A 68 7.92 -15.82 5.03
CA GLU A 68 8.72 -14.73 5.62
C GLU A 68 8.95 -13.60 4.62
N ARG A 69 9.30 -13.96 3.36
CA ARG A 69 9.53 -13.00 2.28
C ARG A 69 8.33 -12.10 2.05
N ASP A 70 7.12 -12.65 2.00
CA ASP A 70 5.91 -11.90 1.66
C ASP A 70 5.48 -11.01 2.84
N VAL A 71 5.58 -11.52 4.06
CA VAL A 71 5.32 -10.73 5.28
C VAL A 71 6.27 -9.55 5.37
N ASP A 72 7.57 -9.77 5.19
CA ASP A 72 8.59 -8.71 5.22
C ASP A 72 8.42 -7.72 4.06
N LEU A 73 8.01 -8.18 2.89
CA LEU A 73 7.73 -7.32 1.75
C LEU A 73 6.57 -6.35 2.07
N VAL A 74 5.46 -6.88 2.58
CA VAL A 74 4.31 -6.06 2.96
C VAL A 74 4.67 -5.07 4.06
N MET A 75 5.35 -5.50 5.12
CA MET A 75 5.78 -4.64 6.21
C MET A 75 6.69 -3.51 5.73
N ARG A 76 7.66 -3.79 4.86
CA ARG A 76 8.54 -2.77 4.26
C ARG A 76 7.76 -1.77 3.42
N LYS A 77 6.81 -2.23 2.61
CA LYS A 77 5.97 -1.36 1.78
C LYS A 77 5.10 -0.43 2.65
N VAL A 78 4.52 -0.94 3.73
CA VAL A 78 3.72 -0.14 4.67
C VAL A 78 4.57 0.90 5.39
N SER A 79 5.71 0.52 5.95
CA SER A 79 6.60 1.45 6.66
C SER A 79 7.27 2.46 5.74
N GLY A 80 7.70 2.04 4.55
CA GLY A 80 8.35 2.92 3.58
C GLY A 80 7.42 3.93 2.89
N THR A 81 6.09 3.74 2.99
CA THR A 81 5.10 4.63 2.34
C THR A 81 4.24 5.42 3.33
N HIS A 82 4.73 5.65 4.55
CA HIS A 82 4.01 6.38 5.58
C HIS A 82 3.58 7.79 5.12
N TRP A 83 4.36 8.44 4.29
CA TRP A 83 4.08 9.76 3.73
C TRP A 83 2.83 9.78 2.83
N LYS A 84 2.48 8.67 2.19
CA LYS A 84 1.25 8.55 1.37
C LYS A 84 -0.04 8.65 2.19
N ARG A 85 0.04 8.51 3.50
CA ARG A 85 -1.10 8.61 4.41
C ARG A 85 -1.35 10.03 4.92
N LYS A 86 -0.56 11.00 4.45
CA LYS A 86 -0.69 12.42 4.77
C LYS A 86 -0.84 13.22 3.48
N LEU A 87 -1.33 14.44 3.61
CA LEU A 87 -1.34 15.38 2.49
C LEU A 87 0.08 15.67 2.02
N PRO A 88 0.27 16.05 0.74
CA PRO A 88 1.58 16.44 0.22
C PRO A 88 2.24 17.49 1.10
N THR A 89 3.54 17.37 1.29
CA THR A 89 4.32 18.37 2.03
C THR A 89 4.32 19.69 1.29
N VAL A 90 3.90 20.74 1.97
CA VAL A 90 3.96 22.11 1.43
C VAL A 90 5.28 22.73 1.85
N ALA A 91 6.06 23.25 0.89
CA ALA A 91 7.29 23.96 1.17
C ALA A 91 6.96 25.27 1.91
N MET A 92 7.59 25.46 3.06
CA MET A 92 7.48 26.72 3.82
C MET A 92 8.54 27.70 3.32
N THR A 93 8.09 28.85 2.85
CA THR A 93 8.97 29.91 2.36
C THR A 93 9.40 30.90 3.47
N SER A 94 8.76 30.84 4.63
CA SER A 94 9.11 31.65 5.80
C SER A 94 8.62 31.00 7.09
N VAL A 95 9.17 31.41 8.22
CA VAL A 95 8.77 30.96 9.56
C VAL A 95 7.37 31.45 9.97
N THR A 96 6.78 32.37 9.22
CA THR A 96 5.44 32.91 9.43
C THR A 96 4.38 32.24 8.57
N SER A 97 4.70 31.21 7.82
CA SER A 97 3.75 30.41 7.05
C SER A 97 2.72 29.77 7.97
N ILE A 98 1.43 29.90 7.63
CA ILE A 98 0.28 29.38 8.41
C ILE A 98 0.08 27.88 8.17
N ASN A 99 1.10 27.11 7.90
CA ASN A 99 0.98 25.66 7.68
C ASN A 99 1.64 24.89 8.81
N GLU A 100 1.13 23.65 9.03
CA GLU A 100 1.73 22.75 10.01
C GLU A 100 3.24 22.73 9.92
N TYR A 101 3.91 22.92 11.04
CA TYR A 101 5.34 22.71 11.16
C TYR A 101 5.67 21.25 10.87
N TYR A 102 6.03 20.97 9.63
CA TYR A 102 6.45 19.66 9.26
C TYR A 102 7.97 19.58 9.17
N LEU A 103 8.59 19.18 10.27
CA LEU A 103 10.03 19.06 10.40
C LEU A 103 10.58 17.73 9.88
N ARG A 104 9.73 16.84 9.34
CA ARG A 104 10.20 15.55 8.83
C ARG A 104 10.48 15.63 7.34
N PRO A 105 11.66 15.22 6.89
CA PRO A 105 11.95 15.04 5.47
C PRO A 105 10.92 14.11 4.81
N VAL A 106 10.62 14.35 3.54
CA VAL A 106 9.66 13.53 2.75
C VAL A 106 10.12 12.08 2.67
N ASP A 107 11.42 11.86 2.70
CA ASP A 107 12.11 10.57 2.63
C ASP A 107 12.46 9.98 4.00
N PHE A 108 11.84 10.48 5.07
CA PHE A 108 12.05 9.95 6.41
C PHE A 108 11.74 8.45 6.43
N ARG A 109 12.77 7.66 6.41
CA ARG A 109 12.70 6.24 6.72
C ARG A 109 12.50 6.14 8.22
N GLY A 110 11.34 5.65 8.64
CA GLY A 110 11.08 5.37 10.03
C GLY A 110 12.30 4.62 10.59
N GLY A 111 12.94 5.22 11.57
CA GLY A 111 14.12 4.65 12.15
C GLY A 111 13.86 3.23 12.61
N VAL A 112 14.84 2.42 12.43
CA VAL A 112 14.99 1.06 12.91
C VAL A 112 14.70 1.02 14.41
#